data_2a0a88ac3b01854430c9b705b3e5cb43
#
_entry.id   2a0a88ac3b01854430c9b705b3e5cb43
#
_cell.length_a   1.000
_cell.length_b   1.000
_cell.length_c   1.000
_cell.angle_alpha   90.00
_cell.angle_beta   90.00
_cell.angle_gamma   90.00
#
_symmetry.space_group_name_H-M   'P 1'
#
loop_
_entity.id
_entity.type
_entity.pdbx_description
1 polymer ?
#
loop_
_entity_poly.entity_id
_entity_poly.type
_entity_poly.pdbx_seq_one_letter_code
_entity_poly.pdbx_strand_id
1 'polypeptide(L)'
;MKTRSILMALAMLFALNTDVCAQGWLGKLKDKAVEKAKETIGKKDKTESEEAVAEEEKTDAVEQDKNPQAATTSDFKRGSVIMFEDDVTAEQVGEFPSKWDLLQGAAETKTLDGIKAIEVTENGFITPLIKEEGAYLPEEFTIEYDFYYWKQKEDIGLNEIMLVLATTSDRSTVPAYNGEEGAFTLQHRVCDDSDHSYYYNGGKDGGFSYSFKQGWHHVALSFNKRALKVYFDGNRVVNLPRVNQPTWFGFYVGFDYRDLTFIRNVVLAKGAVELYDRNMQSMTAVEKAIAETGKFVTNNILFDTGKATLKPESLGEIQKVADYMKKNPSARFEVQGHTDNQGSDKINDPLSQQRAETIVKALVSMGCDEFNLRAVGKGSHEPVADNGTEAGRAQNRRVEFVKK
;
A
#
# COMPACT_ATOMS: atom_id res chain seq x y z
N MET A 1 16.19 -57.75 -0.59
CA MET A 1 16.72 -56.92 -1.68
C MET A 1 15.57 -56.36 -2.55
N LYS A 2 14.54 -55.72 -1.98
CA LYS A 2 13.42 -55.08 -2.75
C LYS A 2 12.97 -53.73 -2.19
N THR A 3 13.70 -53.16 -1.22
CA THR A 3 13.32 -51.89 -0.58
C THR A 3 14.23 -50.69 -0.88
N ARG A 4 15.26 -50.89 -1.71
CA ARG A 4 16.18 -49.76 -2.09
C ARG A 4 15.87 -49.11 -3.45
N SER A 5 14.97 -49.69 -4.25
CA SER A 5 14.63 -49.15 -5.59
C SER A 5 13.45 -48.16 -5.58
N ILE A 6 12.69 -48.08 -4.49
CA ILE A 6 11.51 -47.17 -4.42
C ILE A 6 11.92 -45.77 -3.92
N LEU A 7 12.99 -45.66 -3.16
CA LEU A 7 13.47 -44.32 -2.68
C LEU A 7 14.21 -43.52 -3.77
N MET A 8 14.70 -44.16 -4.84
CA MET A 8 15.35 -43.42 -5.94
C MET A 8 14.36 -42.89 -6.99
N ALA A 9 13.19 -43.45 -7.07
CA ALA A 9 12.15 -42.97 -8.01
C ALA A 9 11.36 -41.73 -7.50
N LEU A 10 11.31 -41.54 -6.17
CA LEU A 10 10.66 -40.36 -5.58
C LEU A 10 11.56 -39.11 -5.59
N ALA A 11 12.88 -39.29 -5.65
CA ALA A 11 13.84 -38.18 -5.73
C ALA A 11 13.98 -37.58 -7.14
N MET A 12 13.51 -38.26 -8.20
CA MET A 12 13.56 -37.76 -9.58
C MET A 12 12.26 -37.04 -10.03
N LEU A 13 11.17 -37.13 -9.27
CA LEU A 13 9.92 -36.44 -9.58
C LEU A 13 9.82 -35.03 -8.95
N PHE A 14 10.74 -34.70 -8.03
CA PHE A 14 10.83 -33.34 -7.46
C PHE A 14 11.79 -32.39 -8.19
N ALA A 15 12.49 -32.90 -9.23
CA ALA A 15 13.51 -32.12 -9.96
C ALA A 15 13.02 -31.49 -11.28
N LEU A 16 11.73 -31.57 -11.61
CA LEU A 16 11.21 -31.13 -12.91
C LEU A 16 10.25 -29.92 -12.87
N ASN A 17 10.05 -29.30 -11.73
CA ASN A 17 9.19 -28.10 -11.63
C ASN A 17 9.87 -26.83 -11.11
N THR A 18 11.20 -26.71 -11.20
CA THR A 18 11.94 -25.52 -10.75
C THR A 18 12.63 -24.74 -11.86
N ASP A 19 12.31 -24.96 -13.13
CA ASP A 19 13.11 -24.44 -14.24
C ASP A 19 12.76 -23.03 -14.75
N VAL A 20 11.80 -22.32 -14.20
CA VAL A 20 11.48 -20.96 -14.69
C VAL A 20 12.12 -19.86 -13.84
N CYS A 21 12.41 -20.10 -12.55
CA CYS A 21 13.14 -19.13 -11.71
C CYS A 21 14.67 -19.26 -11.75
N ALA A 22 15.22 -20.41 -12.18
CA ALA A 22 16.65 -20.69 -12.08
C ALA A 22 17.51 -20.01 -13.15
N GLN A 23 16.95 -19.56 -14.28
CA GLN A 23 17.76 -18.99 -15.37
C GLN A 23 18.27 -17.58 -15.07
N GLY A 24 17.56 -16.78 -14.31
CA GLY A 24 18.01 -15.44 -13.91
C GLY A 24 19.14 -15.48 -12.84
N TRP A 25 19.09 -16.47 -11.95
CA TRP A 25 20.07 -16.62 -10.88
C TRP A 25 21.40 -17.24 -11.37
N LEU A 26 21.36 -18.20 -12.29
CA LEU A 26 22.56 -18.79 -12.89
C LEU A 26 23.36 -17.81 -13.75
N GLY A 27 22.70 -16.84 -14.38
CA GLY A 27 23.36 -15.73 -15.07
C GLY A 27 24.18 -14.86 -14.12
N LYS A 28 23.58 -14.43 -13.01
CA LYS A 28 24.26 -13.59 -11.99
C LYS A 28 25.41 -14.30 -11.26
N LEU A 29 25.37 -15.63 -11.13
CA LEU A 29 26.46 -16.43 -10.57
C LEU A 29 27.67 -16.55 -11.53
N LYS A 30 27.42 -16.65 -12.84
CA LYS A 30 28.51 -16.67 -13.84
C LYS A 30 29.23 -15.32 -13.89
N ASP A 31 28.51 -14.22 -13.82
CA ASP A 31 29.12 -12.87 -13.88
C ASP A 31 29.96 -12.58 -12.62
N LYS A 32 29.48 -12.94 -11.41
CA LYS A 32 30.27 -12.83 -10.16
C LYS A 32 31.50 -13.74 -10.14
N ALA A 33 31.44 -14.91 -10.76
CA ALA A 33 32.60 -15.81 -10.83
C ALA A 33 33.67 -15.31 -11.81
N VAL A 34 33.27 -14.66 -12.90
CA VAL A 34 34.18 -14.05 -13.88
C VAL A 34 34.82 -12.78 -13.32
N GLU A 35 34.08 -11.99 -12.53
CA GLU A 35 34.61 -10.77 -11.90
C GLU A 35 35.62 -11.11 -10.80
N LYS A 36 35.33 -12.12 -9.97
CA LYS A 36 36.25 -12.60 -8.94
C LYS A 36 37.52 -13.25 -9.50
N ALA A 37 37.45 -13.88 -10.68
CA ALA A 37 38.61 -14.40 -11.40
C ALA A 37 39.49 -13.29 -12.01
N LYS A 38 38.92 -12.18 -12.42
CA LYS A 38 39.69 -11.02 -12.91
C LYS A 38 40.40 -10.25 -11.80
N GLU A 39 39.82 -10.16 -10.59
CA GLU A 39 40.48 -9.57 -9.42
C GLU A 39 41.70 -10.37 -8.91
N THR A 40 41.68 -11.68 -9.10
CA THR A 40 42.79 -12.57 -8.60
C THR A 40 44.02 -12.55 -9.52
N ILE A 41 43.86 -12.14 -10.77
CA ILE A 41 44.98 -12.08 -11.75
C ILE A 41 45.70 -10.71 -11.76
N GLY A 42 45.10 -9.68 -11.12
CA GLY A 42 45.65 -8.31 -11.11
C GLY A 42 46.54 -7.92 -9.95
N LYS A 43 46.84 -8.83 -9.00
CA LYS A 43 47.70 -8.55 -7.84
C LYS A 43 48.99 -9.35 -7.86
N LYS A 44 49.89 -9.00 -8.76
CA LYS A 44 51.34 -9.21 -8.59
C LYS A 44 52.07 -8.03 -9.22
N ASP A 45 52.90 -7.43 -8.41
CA ASP A 45 53.87 -6.34 -8.62
C ASP A 45 53.38 -4.92 -8.37
N LYS A 46 53.66 -4.40 -7.18
CA LYS A 46 54.71 -3.43 -6.90
C LYS A 46 54.69 -2.95 -5.46
N THR A 47 55.81 -3.09 -4.84
CA THR A 47 56.21 -2.67 -3.50
C THR A 47 56.54 -1.16 -3.48
N GLU A 48 56.33 -0.55 -2.30
CA GLU A 48 57.02 0.60 -1.67
C GLU A 48 56.81 2.02 -2.22
N SER A 49 56.19 2.88 -1.43
CA SER A 49 56.88 3.95 -0.65
C SER A 49 55.85 4.90 0.01
N GLU A 50 55.97 5.00 1.31
CA GLU A 50 55.86 6.06 2.31
C GLU A 50 55.07 7.37 2.07
N GLU A 51 54.26 7.63 3.12
CA GLU A 51 53.96 8.87 3.86
C GLU A 51 53.25 10.07 3.16
N ALA A 52 52.09 10.42 3.68
CA ALA A 52 51.84 11.61 4.52
C ALA A 52 50.35 11.94 4.63
N VAL A 53 49.96 12.28 5.84
CA VAL A 53 48.74 12.80 6.41
C VAL A 53 48.11 13.93 5.61
N ALA A 54 46.79 13.85 5.36
CA ALA A 54 45.86 14.98 5.37
C ALA A 54 44.42 14.48 5.56
N GLU A 55 43.80 14.81 6.69
CA GLU A 55 42.37 14.78 6.93
C GLU A 55 41.67 15.74 5.96
N GLU A 56 40.82 15.24 5.11
CA GLU A 56 39.77 16.02 4.45
C GLU A 56 38.41 15.35 4.72
N GLU A 57 37.56 16.10 5.43
CA GLU A 57 36.14 15.83 5.57
C GLU A 57 35.52 15.68 4.18
N LYS A 58 35.11 14.49 3.80
CA LYS A 58 34.21 14.28 2.66
C LYS A 58 32.78 14.23 3.17
N THR A 59 32.08 15.32 2.91
CA THR A 59 30.62 15.37 2.90
C THR A 59 30.11 14.34 1.88
N ASP A 60 29.38 13.35 2.37
CA ASP A 60 28.68 12.39 1.53
C ASP A 60 27.60 13.11 0.70
N ALA A 61 27.92 13.34 -0.57
CA ALA A 61 26.92 13.69 -1.56
C ALA A 61 26.09 12.44 -1.86
N VAL A 62 24.83 12.46 -1.44
CA VAL A 62 23.82 11.47 -1.82
C VAL A 62 23.64 11.57 -3.34
N GLU A 63 24.16 10.61 -4.08
CA GLU A 63 23.82 10.41 -5.50
C GLU A 63 22.30 10.15 -5.60
N GLN A 64 21.58 11.17 -6.03
CA GLN A 64 20.18 11.02 -6.45
C GLN A 64 20.17 10.23 -7.77
N ASP A 65 19.72 9.00 -7.68
CA ASP A 65 19.42 8.16 -8.84
C ASP A 65 18.31 8.83 -9.67
N LYS A 66 18.73 9.43 -10.79
CA LYS A 66 17.85 10.16 -11.71
C LYS A 66 17.20 9.18 -12.68
N ASN A 67 16.34 8.33 -12.19
CA ASN A 67 15.38 7.67 -13.06
C ASN A 67 14.08 8.50 -13.00
N PRO A 68 13.59 9.08 -14.11
CA PRO A 68 12.35 9.84 -14.09
C PRO A 68 11.19 8.86 -13.91
N GLN A 69 10.77 8.64 -12.67
CA GLN A 69 9.46 8.06 -12.40
C GLN A 69 8.41 9.03 -12.95
N ALA A 70 7.73 8.61 -13.99
CA ALA A 70 6.55 9.33 -14.47
C ALA A 70 5.55 9.38 -13.31
N ALA A 71 5.34 10.58 -12.75
CA ALA A 71 4.39 10.79 -11.68
C ALA A 71 2.99 10.42 -12.18
N THR A 72 2.53 9.22 -11.86
CA THR A 72 1.14 8.84 -12.09
C THR A 72 0.33 9.41 -10.93
N THR A 73 -0.43 10.46 -11.21
CA THR A 73 -1.40 11.00 -10.25
C THR A 73 -2.36 9.89 -9.84
N SER A 74 -2.59 9.73 -8.52
CA SER A 74 -3.54 8.75 -8.03
C SER A 74 -4.94 9.11 -8.53
N ASP A 75 -5.52 8.23 -9.35
CA ASP A 75 -6.91 8.29 -9.78
C ASP A 75 -7.79 7.31 -8.98
N PHE A 76 -7.30 6.84 -7.84
CA PHE A 76 -8.04 5.96 -6.94
C PHE A 76 -9.19 6.70 -6.24
N LYS A 77 -10.36 6.07 -6.24
CA LYS A 77 -11.51 6.46 -5.44
C LYS A 77 -12.08 5.23 -4.77
N ARG A 78 -12.27 5.30 -3.47
CA ARG A 78 -12.97 4.26 -2.70
C ARG A 78 -14.42 4.16 -3.14
N GLY A 79 -14.96 2.95 -3.18
CA GLY A 79 -16.39 2.70 -3.33
C GLY A 79 -17.22 3.42 -2.26
N SER A 80 -18.46 3.76 -2.59
CA SER A 80 -19.30 4.63 -1.74
C SER A 80 -19.95 3.89 -0.54
N VAL A 81 -20.05 2.56 -0.58
CA VAL A 81 -20.73 1.77 0.45
C VAL A 81 -19.77 0.72 1.02
N ILE A 82 -19.41 0.88 2.28
CA ILE A 82 -18.54 -0.07 3.01
C ILE A 82 -19.30 -1.37 3.22
N MET A 83 -18.71 -2.48 2.78
CA MET A 83 -19.21 -3.85 2.98
C MET A 83 -18.49 -4.56 4.13
N PHE A 84 -17.20 -4.26 4.28
CA PHE A 84 -16.36 -4.79 5.35
C PHE A 84 -15.31 -3.74 5.72
N GLU A 85 -15.06 -3.60 7.02
CA GLU A 85 -14.01 -2.73 7.53
C GLU A 85 -13.43 -3.33 8.83
N ASP A 86 -12.11 -3.42 8.87
CA ASP A 86 -11.38 -3.82 10.06
C ASP A 86 -10.09 -3.02 10.21
N ASP A 87 -10.05 -2.16 11.23
CA ASP A 87 -8.87 -1.38 11.63
C ASP A 87 -8.07 -2.07 12.76
N VAL A 88 -8.54 -3.25 13.20
CA VAL A 88 -7.94 -4.11 14.23
C VAL A 88 -7.90 -3.46 15.64
N THR A 89 -8.36 -2.22 15.80
CA THR A 89 -8.21 -1.47 17.07
C THR A 89 -8.99 -2.09 18.23
N ALA A 90 -10.14 -2.71 17.95
CA ALA A 90 -11.01 -3.34 18.93
C ALA A 90 -10.57 -4.76 19.32
N GLU A 91 -9.67 -5.39 18.55
CA GLU A 91 -9.25 -6.77 18.75
C GLU A 91 -8.36 -6.93 20.00
N GLN A 92 -8.38 -8.10 20.62
CA GLN A 92 -7.52 -8.46 21.74
C GLN A 92 -6.17 -8.98 21.23
N VAL A 93 -5.07 -8.44 21.75
CA VAL A 93 -3.71 -8.88 21.40
C VAL A 93 -3.50 -10.33 21.87
N GLY A 94 -2.95 -11.16 20.99
CA GLY A 94 -2.72 -12.59 21.20
C GLY A 94 -3.89 -13.47 20.80
N GLU A 95 -5.02 -12.89 20.37
CA GLU A 95 -6.18 -13.65 19.92
C GLU A 95 -6.35 -13.56 18.39
N PHE A 96 -7.04 -14.54 17.81
CA PHE A 96 -7.43 -14.51 16.41
C PHE A 96 -8.40 -13.35 16.15
N PRO A 97 -8.23 -12.56 15.08
CA PRO A 97 -9.08 -11.40 14.81
C PRO A 97 -10.52 -11.80 14.50
N SER A 98 -11.47 -11.26 15.26
CA SER A 98 -12.87 -11.71 15.32
C SER A 98 -13.69 -11.53 14.04
N LYS A 99 -13.24 -10.63 13.15
CA LYS A 99 -13.91 -10.34 11.86
C LYS A 99 -13.40 -11.20 10.70
N TRP A 100 -12.53 -12.17 10.96
CA TRP A 100 -11.89 -12.99 9.96
C TRP A 100 -12.22 -14.47 10.11
N ASP A 101 -12.01 -15.21 9.04
CA ASP A 101 -12.02 -16.66 9.01
C ASP A 101 -10.66 -17.18 8.60
N LEU A 102 -10.22 -18.30 9.18
CA LEU A 102 -8.93 -18.94 8.93
C LEU A 102 -9.13 -20.18 8.09
N LEU A 103 -8.67 -20.16 6.85
CA LEU A 103 -8.75 -21.32 5.96
C LEU A 103 -7.51 -22.22 6.07
N GLN A 104 -6.36 -21.65 6.42
CA GLN A 104 -5.08 -22.36 6.54
C GLN A 104 -4.12 -21.60 7.45
N GLY A 105 -3.17 -22.34 8.09
CA GLY A 105 -2.08 -21.76 8.88
C GLY A 105 -2.51 -21.16 10.19
N ALA A 106 -1.95 -20.03 10.56
CA ALA A 106 -2.28 -19.31 11.79
C ALA A 106 -2.31 -17.80 11.56
N ALA A 107 -3.08 -17.10 12.40
CA ALA A 107 -3.08 -15.65 12.47
C ALA A 107 -3.41 -15.19 13.88
N GLU A 108 -2.84 -14.08 14.32
CA GLU A 108 -3.14 -13.48 15.61
C GLU A 108 -3.04 -11.96 15.57
N THR A 109 -3.72 -11.29 16.48
CA THR A 109 -3.58 -9.84 16.66
C THR A 109 -2.32 -9.54 17.46
N LYS A 110 -1.42 -8.76 16.91
CA LYS A 110 -0.20 -8.30 17.58
C LYS A 110 -0.09 -6.77 17.64
N THR A 111 0.88 -6.30 18.40
CA THR A 111 1.21 -4.88 18.47
C THR A 111 2.62 -4.67 17.91
N LEU A 112 2.74 -3.83 16.90
CA LEU A 112 3.99 -3.38 16.30
C LEU A 112 4.10 -1.87 16.49
N ASP A 113 5.13 -1.40 17.20
CA ASP A 113 5.35 0.02 17.53
C ASP A 113 4.12 0.71 18.15
N GLY A 114 3.37 -0.01 19.00
CA GLY A 114 2.15 0.48 19.65
C GLY A 114 0.90 0.46 18.74
N ILE A 115 0.99 -0.08 17.53
CA ILE A 115 -0.09 -0.18 16.55
C ILE A 115 -0.52 -1.64 16.45
N LYS A 116 -1.83 -1.90 16.61
CA LYS A 116 -2.38 -3.24 16.42
C LYS A 116 -2.47 -3.60 14.94
N ALA A 117 -2.14 -4.84 14.63
CA ALA A 117 -2.23 -5.42 13.30
C ALA A 117 -2.46 -6.93 13.39
N ILE A 118 -2.90 -7.54 12.31
CA ILE A 118 -3.00 -8.99 12.16
C ILE A 118 -1.65 -9.49 11.66
N GLU A 119 -1.01 -10.37 12.42
CA GLU A 119 0.10 -11.17 11.95
C GLU A 119 -0.46 -12.47 11.35
N VAL A 120 -0.07 -12.80 10.13
CA VAL A 120 -0.42 -14.05 9.46
C VAL A 120 0.84 -14.88 9.29
N THR A 121 0.80 -16.13 9.73
CA THR A 121 1.98 -17.03 9.80
C THR A 121 1.66 -18.42 9.23
N GLU A 122 2.66 -19.27 9.13
CA GLU A 122 2.55 -20.70 8.79
C GLU A 122 1.85 -20.97 7.45
N ASN A 123 2.18 -20.22 6.41
CA ASN A 123 1.48 -20.26 5.13
C ASN A 123 -0.03 -20.00 5.32
N GLY A 124 -0.35 -19.01 6.15
CA GLY A 124 -1.69 -18.71 6.56
C GLY A 124 -2.53 -18.09 5.45
N PHE A 125 -3.81 -18.47 5.43
CA PHE A 125 -4.81 -17.85 4.58
C PHE A 125 -5.99 -17.39 5.41
N ILE A 126 -6.23 -16.08 5.41
CA ILE A 126 -7.37 -15.47 6.09
C ILE A 126 -8.31 -14.79 5.09
N THR A 127 -9.60 -14.79 5.36
CA THR A 127 -10.63 -14.13 4.56
C THR A 127 -11.60 -13.38 5.47
N PRO A 128 -12.21 -12.25 5.02
CA PRO A 128 -13.24 -11.57 5.80
C PRO A 128 -14.43 -12.46 6.12
N LEU A 129 -14.87 -12.43 7.38
CA LEU A 129 -16.07 -13.13 7.83
C LEU A 129 -17.33 -12.36 7.41
N ILE A 130 -17.69 -12.47 6.12
CA ILE A 130 -18.86 -11.85 5.52
C ILE A 130 -20.00 -12.88 5.52
N LYS A 131 -21.19 -12.43 5.99
CA LYS A 131 -22.35 -13.32 6.20
C LYS A 131 -23.00 -13.83 4.92
N GLU A 132 -22.80 -13.17 3.79
CA GLU A 132 -23.31 -13.66 2.50
C GLU A 132 -22.65 -14.98 2.15
N GLU A 133 -23.45 -15.98 1.78
CA GLU A 133 -22.94 -17.26 1.30
C GLU A 133 -22.40 -17.14 -0.12
N GLY A 134 -21.24 -17.76 -0.39
CA GLY A 134 -20.64 -17.81 -1.72
C GLY A 134 -20.02 -16.48 -2.18
N ALA A 135 -20.40 -16.03 -3.36
CA ALA A 135 -19.87 -14.80 -3.97
C ALA A 135 -20.47 -13.55 -3.31
N TYR A 136 -19.61 -12.66 -2.81
CA TYR A 136 -20.02 -11.38 -2.23
C TYR A 136 -19.41 -10.15 -2.92
N LEU A 137 -18.40 -10.34 -3.77
CA LEU A 137 -17.79 -9.21 -4.50
C LEU A 137 -18.72 -8.75 -5.64
N PRO A 138 -19.14 -7.48 -5.65
CA PRO A 138 -19.99 -6.93 -6.71
C PRO A 138 -19.18 -6.68 -7.99
N GLU A 139 -19.86 -6.26 -9.06
CA GLU A 139 -19.19 -5.88 -10.33
C GLU A 139 -18.31 -4.63 -10.21
N GLU A 140 -18.53 -3.81 -9.18
CA GLU A 140 -17.76 -2.60 -8.92
C GLU A 140 -17.41 -2.53 -7.43
N PHE A 141 -16.10 -2.59 -7.11
CA PHE A 141 -15.63 -2.54 -5.72
C PHE A 141 -14.20 -2.01 -5.61
N THR A 142 -13.84 -1.66 -4.38
CA THR A 142 -12.47 -1.36 -3.97
C THR A 142 -12.08 -2.21 -2.77
N ILE A 143 -10.81 -2.61 -2.72
CA ILE A 143 -10.17 -3.22 -1.56
C ILE A 143 -8.98 -2.35 -1.18
N GLU A 144 -8.86 -2.04 0.10
CA GLU A 144 -7.74 -1.29 0.65
C GLU A 144 -7.20 -2.02 1.87
N TYR A 145 -5.89 -1.95 2.09
CA TYR A 145 -5.23 -2.45 3.30
C TYR A 145 -3.87 -1.80 3.48
N ASP A 146 -3.38 -1.81 4.72
CA ASP A 146 -2.00 -1.45 5.03
C ASP A 146 -1.21 -2.70 5.36
N PHE A 147 0.08 -2.71 4.99
CA PHE A 147 1.05 -3.72 5.38
C PHE A 147 2.32 -3.07 5.91
N TYR A 148 3.10 -3.81 6.70
CA TYR A 148 4.38 -3.32 7.20
C TYR A 148 5.52 -3.85 6.36
N TYR A 149 6.38 -2.95 5.87
CA TYR A 149 7.58 -3.31 5.13
C TYR A 149 8.81 -3.24 6.04
N TRP A 150 9.58 -4.33 6.04
CA TRP A 150 10.82 -4.46 6.77
C TRP A 150 12.00 -4.35 5.81
N LYS A 151 12.94 -3.45 6.11
CA LYS A 151 14.21 -3.45 5.37
C LYS A 151 15.16 -4.45 6.03
N GLN A 152 15.32 -5.62 5.44
CA GLN A 152 16.26 -6.62 5.93
C GLN A 152 17.71 -6.22 5.63
N LYS A 153 18.61 -6.59 6.55
CA LYS A 153 20.05 -6.38 6.42
C LYS A 153 20.79 -7.56 5.79
N GLU A 154 20.16 -8.72 5.70
CA GLU A 154 20.77 -9.97 5.19
C GLU A 154 19.73 -10.75 4.36
N ASP A 155 20.21 -11.51 3.39
CA ASP A 155 19.44 -12.35 2.44
C ASP A 155 18.76 -13.55 3.16
N ILE A 156 17.79 -13.30 4.02
CA ILE A 156 17.11 -14.35 4.80
C ILE A 156 15.63 -14.39 4.41
N GLY A 157 15.32 -15.17 3.37
CA GLY A 157 13.96 -15.56 3.04
C GLY A 157 13.15 -14.49 2.30
N LEU A 158 12.07 -14.92 1.69
CA LEU A 158 11.13 -14.07 0.95
C LEU A 158 9.80 -14.11 1.68
N ASN A 159 9.48 -13.07 2.45
CA ASN A 159 8.14 -12.93 3.00
C ASN A 159 7.27 -12.17 2.01
N GLU A 160 6.14 -12.76 1.68
CA GLU A 160 5.24 -12.26 0.66
C GLU A 160 3.82 -12.21 1.19
N ILE A 161 3.12 -11.12 0.88
CA ILE A 161 1.67 -11.03 1.01
C ILE A 161 1.07 -11.22 -0.38
N MET A 162 0.09 -12.09 -0.47
CA MET A 162 -0.72 -12.27 -1.65
C MET A 162 -2.16 -11.86 -1.35
N LEU A 163 -2.64 -10.79 -2.01
CA LEU A 163 -4.07 -10.51 -2.08
C LEU A 163 -4.65 -11.35 -3.21
N VAL A 164 -5.48 -12.34 -2.85
CA VAL A 164 -6.07 -13.30 -3.78
C VAL A 164 -7.53 -12.95 -4.03
N LEU A 165 -7.92 -12.76 -5.28
CA LEU A 165 -9.30 -12.63 -5.72
C LEU A 165 -9.72 -13.94 -6.39
N ALA A 166 -10.60 -14.70 -5.76
CA ALA A 166 -11.06 -16.01 -6.24
C ALA A 166 -12.15 -15.89 -7.32
N THR A 167 -12.32 -16.94 -8.12
CA THR A 167 -13.43 -17.08 -9.09
C THR A 167 -14.46 -18.12 -8.67
N THR A 168 -14.13 -18.99 -7.71
CA THR A 168 -15.04 -19.97 -7.16
C THR A 168 -16.00 -19.33 -6.15
N SER A 169 -17.20 -19.90 -6.00
CA SER A 169 -18.12 -19.55 -4.91
C SER A 169 -17.83 -20.33 -3.63
N ASP A 170 -17.03 -21.39 -3.70
CA ASP A 170 -16.60 -22.16 -2.52
C ASP A 170 -15.53 -21.39 -1.76
N ARG A 171 -15.84 -21.03 -0.52
CA ARG A 171 -14.97 -20.31 0.40
C ARG A 171 -14.36 -21.20 1.48
N SER A 172 -14.60 -22.51 1.41
CA SER A 172 -14.08 -23.46 2.38
C SER A 172 -12.67 -23.96 2.07
N THR A 173 -12.16 -23.64 0.88
CA THR A 173 -10.84 -24.09 0.41
C THR A 173 -9.98 -22.89 0.00
N VAL A 174 -8.68 -23.00 0.28
CA VAL A 174 -7.70 -22.01 -0.17
C VAL A 174 -7.65 -22.03 -1.70
N PRO A 175 -7.94 -20.93 -2.39
CA PRO A 175 -7.85 -20.89 -3.85
C PRO A 175 -6.39 -21.00 -4.30
N ALA A 176 -6.18 -21.55 -5.50
CA ALA A 176 -4.84 -21.58 -6.09
C ALA A 176 -4.31 -20.17 -6.27
N TYR A 177 -3.24 -19.82 -5.55
CA TYR A 177 -2.65 -18.49 -5.53
C TYR A 177 -1.66 -18.25 -6.68
N ASN A 178 -1.27 -19.29 -7.43
CA ASN A 178 -0.42 -19.21 -8.61
C ASN A 178 -1.13 -18.67 -9.87
N GLY A 179 -2.36 -18.17 -9.74
CA GLY A 179 -3.16 -17.60 -10.83
C GLY A 179 -3.84 -18.57 -11.76
N GLU A 180 -3.71 -19.89 -11.55
CA GLU A 180 -4.33 -20.89 -12.44
C GLU A 180 -5.84 -20.89 -12.32
N GLU A 181 -6.40 -20.61 -11.14
CA GLU A 181 -7.84 -20.66 -10.87
C GLU A 181 -8.42 -19.31 -10.40
N GLY A 182 -7.59 -18.30 -10.15
CA GLY A 182 -8.02 -17.00 -9.62
C GLY A 182 -8.42 -16.00 -10.70
N ALA A 183 -9.21 -15.01 -10.31
CA ALA A 183 -9.44 -13.83 -11.12
C ALA A 183 -8.19 -12.95 -11.17
N PHE A 184 -7.56 -12.76 -9.99
CA PHE A 184 -6.37 -11.94 -9.83
C PHE A 184 -5.66 -12.29 -8.53
N THR A 185 -4.35 -12.33 -8.55
CA THR A 185 -3.49 -12.41 -7.36
C THR A 185 -2.43 -11.33 -7.46
N LEU A 186 -2.36 -10.47 -6.47
CA LEU A 186 -1.26 -9.53 -6.28
C LEU A 186 -0.28 -10.14 -5.28
N GLN A 187 0.95 -10.36 -5.70
CA GLN A 187 2.03 -10.85 -4.87
C GLN A 187 3.04 -9.73 -4.64
N HIS A 188 3.19 -9.30 -3.40
CA HIS A 188 4.18 -8.28 -3.08
C HIS A 188 5.04 -8.70 -1.90
N ARG A 189 6.31 -8.37 -1.99
CA ARG A 189 7.30 -8.66 -0.96
C ARG A 189 7.24 -7.62 0.15
N VAL A 190 7.48 -8.06 1.37
CA VAL A 190 7.44 -7.19 2.55
C VAL A 190 8.81 -6.99 3.20
N CYS A 191 9.86 -7.57 2.63
CA CYS A 191 11.20 -7.53 3.22
C CYS A 191 12.36 -7.34 2.23
N ASP A 192 12.10 -7.34 0.93
CA ASP A 192 13.13 -7.19 -0.11
C ASP A 192 12.68 -6.21 -1.20
N ASP A 193 13.70 -5.60 -1.79
CA ASP A 193 13.59 -4.41 -2.62
C ASP A 193 13.12 -4.70 -3.98
N SER A 194 12.19 -5.14 -4.44
CA SER A 194 12.16 -4.83 -5.83
C SER A 194 11.03 -5.36 -6.69
N ASP A 195 10.90 -6.65 -6.76
CA ASP A 195 10.10 -7.20 -7.84
C ASP A 195 8.80 -7.74 -7.26
N HIS A 196 7.73 -7.05 -7.59
CA HIS A 196 6.37 -7.47 -7.29
C HIS A 196 5.77 -8.11 -8.52
N SER A 197 4.90 -9.09 -8.33
CA SER A 197 4.24 -9.78 -9.42
C SER A 197 2.72 -9.82 -9.24
N TYR A 198 2.04 -10.10 -10.32
CA TYR A 198 0.60 -10.38 -10.30
C TYR A 198 0.26 -11.46 -11.32
N TYR A 199 -0.77 -12.22 -11.01
CA TYR A 199 -1.35 -13.26 -11.87
C TYR A 199 -2.82 -12.96 -12.14
N TYR A 200 -3.34 -13.30 -13.31
CA TYR A 200 -4.74 -13.06 -13.64
C TYR A 200 -5.27 -13.99 -14.74
N ASN A 201 -6.56 -14.22 -14.73
CA ASN A 201 -7.31 -14.93 -15.79
C ASN A 201 -6.71 -16.28 -16.18
N GLY A 202 -6.38 -17.13 -15.21
CA GLY A 202 -5.91 -18.48 -15.49
C GLY A 202 -4.49 -18.54 -16.05
N GLY A 203 -3.52 -17.97 -15.33
CA GLY A 203 -2.09 -18.14 -15.60
C GLY A 203 -1.43 -17.07 -16.46
N LYS A 204 -2.10 -15.95 -16.74
CA LYS A 204 -1.41 -14.76 -17.23
C LYS A 204 -0.72 -14.06 -16.06
N ASP A 205 0.46 -13.53 -16.30
CA ASP A 205 1.28 -12.88 -15.29
C ASP A 205 1.82 -11.54 -15.76
N GLY A 206 2.37 -10.80 -14.83
CA GLY A 206 3.11 -9.58 -15.05
C GLY A 206 3.84 -9.18 -13.76
N GLY A 207 4.76 -8.26 -13.90
CA GLY A 207 5.54 -7.75 -12.77
C GLY A 207 5.73 -6.25 -12.86
N PHE A 208 6.12 -5.67 -11.73
CA PHE A 208 6.49 -4.26 -11.64
C PHE A 208 7.50 -4.08 -10.48
N SER A 209 8.33 -3.05 -10.59
CA SER A 209 9.28 -2.68 -9.54
C SER A 209 8.73 -1.51 -8.74
N TYR A 210 8.77 -1.61 -7.43
CA TYR A 210 8.40 -0.56 -6.49
C TYR A 210 9.26 -0.69 -5.23
N SER A 211 9.89 0.39 -4.80
CA SER A 211 10.76 0.40 -3.61
C SER A 211 10.05 1.03 -2.43
N PHE A 212 9.93 0.27 -1.36
CA PHE A 212 9.37 0.75 -0.10
C PHE A 212 10.47 1.28 0.84
N LYS A 213 10.11 2.21 1.69
CA LYS A 213 10.87 2.56 2.90
C LYS A 213 10.36 1.70 4.04
N GLN A 214 11.23 1.42 5.03
CA GLN A 214 10.75 0.71 6.23
C GLN A 214 9.57 1.43 6.88
N GLY A 215 8.50 0.70 7.18
CA GLY A 215 7.29 1.22 7.81
C GLY A 215 5.99 0.71 7.17
N TRP A 216 4.90 1.37 7.53
CA TRP A 216 3.57 1.08 7.01
C TRP A 216 3.36 1.66 5.62
N HIS A 217 2.81 0.84 4.73
CA HIS A 217 2.48 1.20 3.36
C HIS A 217 1.03 0.85 3.05
N HIS A 218 0.43 1.61 2.15
CA HIS A 218 -0.97 1.48 1.78
C HIS A 218 -1.11 0.85 0.39
N VAL A 219 -1.94 -0.17 0.29
CA VAL A 219 -2.35 -0.79 -0.97
C VAL A 219 -3.82 -0.52 -1.21
N ALA A 220 -4.14 -0.08 -2.42
CA ALA A 220 -5.51 0.06 -2.86
C ALA A 220 -5.72 -0.66 -4.20
N LEU A 221 -6.83 -1.36 -4.32
CA LEU A 221 -7.26 -2.03 -5.53
C LEU A 221 -8.64 -1.53 -5.92
N SER A 222 -8.85 -1.25 -7.20
CA SER A 222 -10.17 -0.97 -7.74
C SER A 222 -10.52 -1.94 -8.85
N PHE A 223 -11.73 -2.50 -8.80
CA PHE A 223 -12.31 -3.35 -9.84
C PHE A 223 -13.59 -2.72 -10.36
N ASN A 224 -13.69 -2.58 -11.68
CA ASN A 224 -14.89 -2.05 -12.34
C ASN A 224 -15.25 -2.94 -13.52
N LYS A 225 -16.28 -3.78 -13.33
CA LYS A 225 -16.83 -4.75 -14.31
C LYS A 225 -15.82 -5.73 -14.88
N ARG A 226 -14.67 -5.26 -15.29
CA ARG A 226 -13.57 -6.07 -15.86
C ARG A 226 -12.21 -5.38 -15.77
N ALA A 227 -12.19 -4.07 -15.51
CA ALA A 227 -10.95 -3.31 -15.40
C ALA A 227 -10.46 -3.36 -13.96
N LEU A 228 -9.19 -3.69 -13.76
CA LEU A 228 -8.55 -3.75 -12.44
C LEU A 228 -7.34 -2.83 -12.41
N LYS A 229 -7.23 -2.06 -11.35
CA LYS A 229 -6.08 -1.21 -11.06
C LYS A 229 -5.58 -1.46 -9.65
N VAL A 230 -4.27 -1.38 -9.45
CA VAL A 230 -3.63 -1.45 -8.13
C VAL A 230 -2.76 -0.23 -7.92
N TYR A 231 -2.74 0.23 -6.68
CA TYR A 231 -2.00 1.41 -6.24
C TYR A 231 -1.19 1.08 -5.00
N PHE A 232 0.08 1.50 -4.96
CA PHE A 232 0.95 1.48 -3.80
C PHE A 232 1.24 2.91 -3.37
N ASP A 233 0.89 3.26 -2.13
CA ASP A 233 1.02 4.62 -1.57
C ASP A 233 0.44 5.69 -2.52
N GLY A 234 -0.71 5.38 -3.13
CA GLY A 234 -1.38 6.25 -4.09
C GLY A 234 -0.81 6.24 -5.51
N ASN A 235 0.30 5.56 -5.76
CA ASN A 235 0.87 5.43 -7.10
C ASN A 235 0.30 4.20 -7.81
N ARG A 236 -0.24 4.38 -9.03
CA ARG A 236 -0.78 3.27 -9.79
C ARG A 236 0.33 2.38 -10.36
N VAL A 237 0.38 1.13 -9.90
CA VAL A 237 1.40 0.14 -10.28
C VAL A 237 0.88 -0.91 -11.25
N VAL A 238 -0.44 -1.20 -11.23
CA VAL A 238 -1.07 -2.16 -12.16
C VAL A 238 -2.29 -1.51 -12.82
N ASN A 239 -2.48 -1.78 -14.11
CA ASN A 239 -3.65 -1.36 -14.88
C ASN A 239 -4.02 -2.43 -15.90
N LEU A 240 -4.98 -3.27 -15.59
CA LEU A 240 -5.46 -4.37 -16.41
C LEU A 240 -6.84 -4.04 -16.99
N PRO A 241 -7.01 -4.02 -18.32
CA PRO A 241 -8.29 -3.67 -18.93
C PRO A 241 -9.32 -4.80 -18.88
N ARG A 242 -8.88 -6.05 -18.60
CA ARG A 242 -9.76 -7.21 -18.60
C ARG A 242 -9.27 -8.27 -17.61
N VAL A 243 -9.98 -8.39 -16.50
CA VAL A 243 -9.84 -9.41 -15.46
C VAL A 243 -11.21 -10.07 -15.29
N ASN A 244 -11.24 -11.39 -15.07
CA ASN A 244 -12.47 -12.13 -14.80
C ASN A 244 -13.15 -11.60 -13.53
N GLN A 245 -14.49 -11.71 -13.46
CA GLN A 245 -15.24 -11.29 -12.26
C GLN A 245 -14.80 -12.12 -11.07
N PRO A 246 -14.25 -11.49 -10.02
CA PRO A 246 -13.97 -12.19 -8.76
C PRO A 246 -15.23 -12.35 -7.93
N THR A 247 -15.21 -13.37 -7.08
CA THR A 247 -16.34 -13.75 -6.22
C THR A 247 -16.12 -13.39 -4.76
N TRP A 248 -14.91 -13.57 -4.24
CA TRP A 248 -14.49 -13.24 -2.88
C TRP A 248 -12.97 -13.01 -2.83
N PHE A 249 -12.44 -12.55 -1.70
CA PHE A 249 -11.00 -12.32 -1.54
C PHE A 249 -10.47 -12.80 -0.19
N GLY A 250 -9.16 -13.00 -0.14
CA GLY A 250 -8.42 -13.27 1.07
C GLY A 250 -6.96 -12.89 0.95
N PHE A 251 -6.26 -13.01 2.06
CA PHE A 251 -4.83 -12.80 2.13
C PHE A 251 -4.12 -14.12 2.41
N TYR A 252 -3.17 -14.46 1.56
CA TYR A 252 -2.24 -15.55 1.76
C TYR A 252 -0.86 -15.00 2.08
N VAL A 253 -0.20 -15.59 3.08
CA VAL A 253 1.19 -15.29 3.40
C VAL A 253 2.02 -16.53 3.09
N GLY A 254 2.89 -16.44 2.11
CA GLY A 254 3.76 -17.51 1.67
C GLY A 254 5.16 -17.43 2.28
N PHE A 255 5.76 -18.60 2.53
CA PHE A 255 7.17 -18.79 2.94
C PHE A 255 7.60 -17.99 4.17
N ASP A 256 7.14 -18.45 5.33
CA ASP A 256 7.62 -17.93 6.60
C ASP A 256 8.99 -18.54 6.95
N TYR A 257 10.03 -17.72 6.90
CA TYR A 257 11.34 -18.06 7.46
C TYR A 257 11.72 -17.23 8.67
N ARG A 258 10.78 -16.61 9.40
CA ARG A 258 10.98 -15.92 10.71
C ARG A 258 10.51 -14.47 10.75
N ASP A 259 10.05 -13.88 9.68
CA ASP A 259 9.73 -12.47 9.69
C ASP A 259 8.24 -12.21 9.66
N LEU A 260 7.89 -11.25 10.45
CA LEU A 260 6.56 -10.84 10.82
C LEU A 260 5.86 -10.21 9.61
N THR A 261 4.77 -10.80 9.15
CA THR A 261 3.94 -10.25 8.10
C THR A 261 2.68 -9.67 8.70
N PHE A 262 2.55 -8.36 8.63
CA PHE A 262 1.44 -7.63 9.25
C PHE A 262 0.56 -6.96 8.22
N ILE A 263 -0.76 -7.11 8.41
CA ILE A 263 -1.80 -6.37 7.70
C ILE A 263 -2.76 -5.69 8.68
N ARG A 264 -3.34 -4.56 8.28
CA ARG A 264 -4.36 -3.83 9.04
C ARG A 264 -5.17 -2.92 8.12
N ASN A 265 -6.15 -2.20 8.68
CA ASN A 265 -6.97 -1.21 7.98
C ASN A 265 -7.59 -1.77 6.68
N VAL A 266 -8.09 -3.00 6.74
CA VAL A 266 -8.70 -3.63 5.57
C VAL A 266 -10.09 -3.06 5.35
N VAL A 267 -10.36 -2.57 4.15
CA VAL A 267 -11.65 -2.02 3.75
C VAL A 267 -12.08 -2.63 2.43
N LEU A 268 -13.27 -3.22 2.39
CA LEU A 268 -13.99 -3.56 1.16
C LEU A 268 -15.17 -2.60 1.01
N ALA A 269 -15.24 -1.89 -0.12
CA ALA A 269 -16.36 -1.01 -0.43
C ALA A 269 -16.92 -1.28 -1.84
N LYS A 270 -18.24 -1.23 -1.99
CA LYS A 270 -18.94 -1.32 -3.28
C LYS A 270 -19.41 0.03 -3.79
N GLY A 271 -19.72 0.09 -5.07
CA GLY A 271 -20.27 1.25 -5.75
C GLY A 271 -19.45 1.66 -6.95
N ALA A 272 -19.90 2.68 -7.65
CA ALA A 272 -19.28 3.15 -8.88
C ALA A 272 -17.82 3.57 -8.60
N VAL A 273 -16.92 2.76 -9.09
CA VAL A 273 -15.51 3.13 -9.25
C VAL A 273 -15.45 3.84 -10.59
N GLU A 274 -15.23 5.16 -10.60
CA GLU A 274 -15.15 5.89 -11.85
C GLU A 274 -14.06 5.29 -12.74
N LEU A 275 -14.46 4.75 -13.88
CA LEU A 275 -13.53 4.45 -14.95
C LEU A 275 -12.88 5.78 -15.36
N TYR A 276 -11.61 5.73 -15.69
CA TYR A 276 -10.92 6.84 -16.31
C TYR A 276 -11.75 7.33 -17.53
N ASP A 277 -12.53 8.37 -17.32
CA ASP A 277 -13.28 9.02 -18.39
C ASP A 277 -12.29 9.89 -19.19
N ARG A 278 -12.07 9.51 -20.45
CA ARG A 278 -11.23 10.29 -21.37
C ARG A 278 -11.73 11.73 -21.53
N ASN A 279 -13.00 12.01 -21.19
CA ASN A 279 -13.59 13.34 -21.24
C ASN A 279 -13.31 14.19 -20.01
N MET A 280 -12.80 13.61 -18.90
CA MET A 280 -12.33 14.34 -17.71
C MET A 280 -10.91 14.89 -17.87
N GLN A 281 -10.34 14.90 -19.06
CA GLN A 281 -9.04 15.51 -19.36
C GLN A 281 -8.98 17.04 -19.16
N SER A 282 -10.08 17.70 -18.83
CA SER A 282 -10.06 19.15 -18.71
C SER A 282 -10.02 19.71 -17.30
N MET A 283 -10.56 19.04 -16.28
CA MET A 283 -10.51 19.56 -14.91
C MET A 283 -10.49 18.45 -13.85
N THR A 284 -9.52 18.49 -12.95
CA THR A 284 -9.52 17.64 -11.75
C THR A 284 -10.65 18.04 -10.81
N ALA A 285 -11.04 17.15 -9.87
CA ALA A 285 -12.05 17.47 -8.85
C ALA A 285 -11.67 18.74 -8.04
N VAL A 286 -10.37 18.94 -7.79
CA VAL A 286 -9.83 20.13 -7.12
C VAL A 286 -10.02 21.37 -7.99
N GLU A 287 -9.66 21.30 -9.28
CA GLU A 287 -9.83 22.41 -10.23
C GLU A 287 -11.30 22.83 -10.35
N LYS A 288 -12.20 21.86 -10.49
CA LYS A 288 -13.63 22.08 -10.58
C LYS A 288 -14.19 22.71 -9.31
N ALA A 289 -13.90 22.15 -8.13
CA ALA A 289 -14.38 22.68 -6.86
C ALA A 289 -13.87 24.11 -6.62
N ILE A 290 -12.60 24.39 -6.92
CA ILE A 290 -12.01 25.72 -6.77
C ILE A 290 -12.62 26.72 -7.76
N ALA A 291 -12.89 26.30 -9.00
CA ALA A 291 -13.51 27.17 -10.00
C ALA A 291 -14.97 27.51 -9.64
N GLU A 292 -15.73 26.55 -9.13
CA GLU A 292 -17.14 26.72 -8.79
C GLU A 292 -17.38 27.46 -7.46
N THR A 293 -16.55 27.13 -6.43
CA THR A 293 -16.83 27.54 -5.05
C THR A 293 -15.68 28.32 -4.38
N GLY A 294 -14.55 28.43 -5.03
CA GLY A 294 -13.33 29.03 -4.44
C GLY A 294 -12.65 28.14 -3.40
N LYS A 295 -13.16 26.94 -3.15
CA LYS A 295 -12.57 26.00 -2.17
C LYS A 295 -12.71 24.54 -2.59
N PHE A 296 -11.82 23.71 -2.10
CA PHE A 296 -11.91 22.25 -2.17
C PHE A 296 -12.11 21.69 -0.77
N VAL A 297 -13.16 20.90 -0.57
CA VAL A 297 -13.54 20.30 0.71
C VAL A 297 -13.42 18.79 0.61
N THR A 298 -12.78 18.17 1.60
CA THR A 298 -12.61 16.71 1.62
C THR A 298 -12.68 16.15 3.04
N ASN A 299 -13.26 14.97 3.16
CA ASN A 299 -13.26 14.13 4.36
C ASN A 299 -12.25 12.95 4.23
N ASN A 300 -11.53 12.86 3.10
CA ASN A 300 -10.60 11.77 2.79
C ASN A 300 -9.18 11.99 3.36
N ILE A 301 -8.96 13.08 4.09
CA ILE A 301 -7.71 13.31 4.83
C ILE A 301 -7.95 12.84 6.26
N LEU A 302 -7.43 11.65 6.56
CA LEU A 302 -7.65 10.93 7.80
C LEU A 302 -6.45 11.07 8.74
N PHE A 303 -6.74 11.06 10.04
CA PHE A 303 -5.74 11.13 11.11
C PHE A 303 -6.00 10.02 12.12
N ASP A 304 -4.98 9.65 12.85
CA ASP A 304 -5.15 8.81 14.03
C ASP A 304 -6.08 9.48 15.05
N THR A 305 -6.87 8.68 15.75
CA THR A 305 -7.84 9.17 16.74
C THR A 305 -7.15 10.04 17.80
N GLY A 306 -7.62 11.27 17.96
CA GLY A 306 -7.07 12.23 18.91
C GLY A 306 -5.67 12.75 18.59
N LYS A 307 -5.12 12.45 17.40
CA LYS A 307 -3.78 12.87 16.97
C LYS A 307 -3.83 13.71 15.69
N ALA A 308 -2.70 14.34 15.38
CA ALA A 308 -2.44 15.03 14.12
C ALA A 308 -1.55 14.21 13.18
N THR A 309 -1.35 12.93 13.46
CA THR A 309 -0.62 12.01 12.58
C THR A 309 -1.50 11.65 11.40
N LEU A 310 -1.04 11.96 10.18
CA LEU A 310 -1.73 11.58 8.94
C LEU A 310 -1.69 10.07 8.73
N LYS A 311 -2.81 9.51 8.33
CA LYS A 311 -2.84 8.15 7.83
C LYS A 311 -2.31 8.10 6.40
N PRO A 312 -1.59 7.04 5.98
CA PRO A 312 -0.97 6.95 4.65
C PRO A 312 -1.94 7.14 3.48
N GLU A 313 -3.18 6.64 3.62
CA GLU A 313 -4.23 6.79 2.61
C GLU A 313 -4.59 8.26 2.29
N SER A 314 -4.30 9.17 3.19
CA SER A 314 -4.56 10.61 3.00
C SER A 314 -3.62 11.28 1.98
N LEU A 315 -2.44 10.68 1.75
CA LEU A 315 -1.41 11.27 0.89
C LEU A 315 -1.89 11.45 -0.56
N GLY A 316 -2.69 10.51 -1.08
CA GLY A 316 -3.26 10.62 -2.41
C GLY A 316 -4.23 11.80 -2.57
N GLU A 317 -4.96 12.13 -1.50
CA GLU A 317 -5.87 13.29 -1.52
C GLU A 317 -5.09 14.62 -1.44
N ILE A 318 -4.06 14.65 -0.61
CA ILE A 318 -3.16 15.82 -0.48
C ILE A 318 -2.39 16.04 -1.80
N GLN A 319 -1.97 14.95 -2.47
CA GLN A 319 -1.28 15.02 -3.76
C GLN A 319 -2.11 15.74 -4.84
N LYS A 320 -3.43 15.54 -4.87
CA LYS A 320 -4.31 16.24 -5.83
C LYS A 320 -4.24 17.76 -5.67
N VAL A 321 -4.15 18.24 -4.42
CA VAL A 321 -4.01 19.68 -4.13
C VAL A 321 -2.59 20.15 -4.49
N ALA A 322 -1.58 19.34 -4.19
CA ALA A 322 -0.20 19.66 -4.58
C ALA A 322 -0.05 19.80 -6.11
N ASP A 323 -0.67 18.89 -6.87
CA ASP A 323 -0.64 18.94 -8.33
C ASP A 323 -1.37 20.17 -8.88
N TYR A 324 -2.49 20.56 -8.26
CA TYR A 324 -3.16 21.82 -8.60
C TYR A 324 -2.24 23.03 -8.36
N MET A 325 -1.57 23.08 -7.19
CA MET A 325 -0.66 24.17 -6.86
C MET A 325 0.56 24.23 -7.79
N LYS A 326 1.12 23.10 -8.18
CA LYS A 326 2.22 23.03 -9.16
C LYS A 326 1.83 23.56 -10.53
N LYS A 327 0.59 23.30 -10.98
CA LYS A 327 0.03 23.86 -12.21
C LYS A 327 -0.31 25.35 -12.08
N ASN A 328 -0.55 25.84 -10.86
CA ASN A 328 -0.94 27.19 -10.55
C ASN A 328 -0.04 27.81 -9.47
N PRO A 329 1.23 28.16 -9.79
CA PRO A 329 2.22 28.56 -8.79
C PRO A 329 1.87 29.83 -8.00
N SER A 330 0.96 30.65 -8.49
CA SER A 330 0.45 31.85 -7.80
C SER A 330 -0.75 31.56 -6.88
N ALA A 331 -1.30 30.35 -6.90
CA ALA A 331 -2.45 29.99 -6.06
C ALA A 331 -2.04 29.93 -4.59
N ARG A 332 -2.78 30.63 -3.74
CA ARG A 332 -2.60 30.63 -2.29
C ARG A 332 -3.77 29.93 -1.62
N PHE A 333 -3.45 29.13 -0.61
CA PHE A 333 -4.46 28.38 0.13
C PHE A 333 -4.38 28.59 1.63
N GLU A 334 -5.54 28.74 2.23
CA GLU A 334 -5.75 28.53 3.65
C GLU A 334 -6.25 27.11 3.85
N VAL A 335 -5.45 26.28 4.54
CA VAL A 335 -5.78 24.89 4.88
C VAL A 335 -6.49 24.89 6.21
N GLN A 336 -7.78 24.64 6.21
CA GLN A 336 -8.64 24.69 7.40
C GLN A 336 -8.92 23.27 7.91
N GLY A 337 -8.54 22.98 9.15
CA GLY A 337 -8.86 21.73 9.84
C GLY A 337 -10.13 21.90 10.69
N HIS A 338 -11.10 20.99 10.54
CA HIS A 338 -12.33 20.97 11.33
C HIS A 338 -12.46 19.67 12.12
N THR A 339 -13.08 19.74 13.29
CA THR A 339 -13.46 18.58 14.11
C THR A 339 -14.97 18.47 14.23
N ASP A 340 -15.46 17.36 14.71
CA ASP A 340 -16.80 17.26 15.28
C ASP A 340 -16.83 17.88 16.70
N ASN A 341 -17.98 17.82 17.37
CA ASN A 341 -18.18 18.35 18.72
C ASN A 341 -17.77 17.39 19.86
N GLN A 342 -17.12 16.29 19.55
CA GLN A 342 -16.65 15.36 20.58
C GLN A 342 -15.40 15.94 21.26
N GLY A 343 -15.45 16.10 22.59
CA GLY A 343 -14.41 16.77 23.36
C GLY A 343 -14.70 18.26 23.60
N SER A 344 -13.80 18.94 24.27
CA SER A 344 -13.90 20.37 24.53
C SER A 344 -13.13 21.20 23.51
N ASP A 345 -13.46 22.49 23.39
CA ASP A 345 -12.72 23.42 22.52
C ASP A 345 -11.24 23.48 22.88
N LYS A 346 -10.89 23.32 24.19
CA LYS A 346 -9.49 23.23 24.63
C LYS A 346 -8.70 22.09 23.97
N ILE A 347 -9.39 21.05 23.51
CA ILE A 347 -8.81 19.91 22.80
C ILE A 347 -8.96 20.10 21.29
N ASN A 348 -10.16 20.47 20.82
CA ASN A 348 -10.50 20.53 19.39
C ASN A 348 -9.78 21.65 18.64
N ASP A 349 -9.62 22.83 19.27
CA ASP A 349 -8.96 23.96 18.64
C ASP A 349 -7.46 23.67 18.35
N PRO A 350 -6.64 23.26 19.34
CA PRO A 350 -5.25 22.95 19.06
C PRO A 350 -5.09 21.71 18.18
N LEU A 351 -5.97 20.70 18.29
CA LEU A 351 -5.91 19.51 17.45
C LEU A 351 -6.17 19.83 15.97
N SER A 352 -7.20 20.66 15.70
CA SER A 352 -7.51 21.07 14.33
C SER A 352 -6.40 21.93 13.72
N GLN A 353 -5.77 22.79 14.53
CA GLN A 353 -4.61 23.58 14.11
C GLN A 353 -3.40 22.68 13.76
N GLN A 354 -3.05 21.73 14.63
CA GLN A 354 -1.94 20.80 14.40
C GLN A 354 -2.19 19.92 13.15
N ARG A 355 -3.44 19.50 12.90
CA ARG A 355 -3.82 18.76 11.70
C ARG A 355 -3.62 19.58 10.43
N ALA A 356 -4.06 20.83 10.43
CA ALA A 356 -3.85 21.75 9.31
C ALA A 356 -2.35 21.98 9.06
N GLU A 357 -1.54 22.15 10.10
CA GLU A 357 -0.09 22.29 9.99
C GLU A 357 0.58 21.03 9.42
N THR A 358 0.11 19.84 9.81
CA THR A 358 0.62 18.57 9.27
C THR A 358 0.35 18.46 7.78
N ILE A 359 -0.84 18.88 7.32
CA ILE A 359 -1.18 18.90 5.89
C ILE A 359 -0.30 19.90 5.13
N VAL A 360 -0.09 21.10 5.68
CA VAL A 360 0.82 22.09 5.06
C VAL A 360 2.23 21.51 4.92
N LYS A 361 2.76 20.86 5.97
CA LYS A 361 4.08 20.18 5.90
C LYS A 361 4.10 19.09 4.81
N ALA A 362 3.03 18.33 4.66
CA ALA A 362 2.93 17.33 3.61
C ALA A 362 2.93 17.97 2.21
N LEU A 363 2.17 19.05 1.99
CA LEU A 363 2.18 19.80 0.72
C LEU A 363 3.57 20.37 0.40
N VAL A 364 4.27 20.92 1.40
CA VAL A 364 5.65 21.43 1.23
C VAL A 364 6.60 20.29 0.87
N SER A 365 6.50 19.13 1.53
CA SER A 365 7.31 17.97 1.18
C SER A 365 7.05 17.43 -0.24
N MET A 366 5.84 17.67 -0.77
CA MET A 366 5.46 17.38 -2.15
C MET A 366 5.89 18.47 -3.14
N GLY A 367 6.61 19.52 -2.69
CA GLY A 367 7.18 20.56 -3.53
C GLY A 367 6.30 21.80 -3.72
N CYS A 368 5.28 22.01 -2.86
CA CYS A 368 4.52 23.26 -2.84
C CYS A 368 5.31 24.36 -2.10
N ASP A 369 5.13 25.60 -2.54
CA ASP A 369 5.75 26.76 -1.87
C ASP A 369 5.03 27.07 -0.54
N GLU A 370 5.78 27.05 0.56
CA GLU A 370 5.28 27.33 1.91
C GLU A 370 4.63 28.71 2.02
N PHE A 371 5.15 29.73 1.32
CA PHE A 371 4.60 31.08 1.32
C PHE A 371 3.19 31.18 0.74
N ASN A 372 2.76 30.19 -0.01
CA ASN A 372 1.43 30.09 -0.58
C ASN A 372 0.44 29.28 0.29
N LEU A 373 0.88 28.86 1.50
CA LEU A 373 0.10 27.99 2.37
C LEU A 373 -0.05 28.61 3.77
N ARG A 374 -1.26 28.55 4.32
CA ARG A 374 -1.56 28.97 5.69
C ARG A 374 -2.40 27.89 6.38
N ALA A 375 -1.93 27.38 7.52
CA ALA A 375 -2.68 26.45 8.35
C ALA A 375 -3.61 27.19 9.30
N VAL A 376 -4.88 26.77 9.40
CA VAL A 376 -5.89 27.34 10.32
C VAL A 376 -6.70 26.22 10.95
N GLY A 377 -6.71 26.16 12.28
CA GLY A 377 -7.61 25.30 13.03
C GLY A 377 -8.96 26.00 13.21
N LYS A 378 -10.05 25.30 12.91
CA LYS A 378 -11.42 25.77 13.08
C LYS A 378 -12.15 25.05 14.22
N GLY A 379 -11.51 24.05 14.84
CA GLY A 379 -12.16 23.27 15.88
C GLY A 379 -13.51 22.73 15.45
N SER A 380 -14.47 22.73 16.38
CA SER A 380 -15.87 22.31 16.16
C SER A 380 -16.80 23.47 15.85
N HIS A 381 -16.27 24.69 15.61
CA HIS A 381 -17.07 25.92 15.57
C HIS A 381 -17.87 26.15 14.29
N GLU A 382 -17.51 25.46 13.21
CA GLU A 382 -18.16 25.62 11.90
C GLU A 382 -18.71 24.26 11.41
N PRO A 383 -19.76 23.69 12.06
CA PRO A 383 -20.34 22.43 11.64
C PRO A 383 -21.10 22.59 10.32
N VAL A 384 -21.02 21.60 9.44
CA VAL A 384 -21.75 21.54 8.17
C VAL A 384 -22.88 20.50 8.21
N ALA A 385 -22.93 19.68 9.27
CA ALA A 385 -23.96 18.67 9.49
C ALA A 385 -24.27 18.52 10.98
N ASP A 386 -25.34 17.78 11.29
CA ASP A 386 -25.78 17.55 12.67
C ASP A 386 -24.79 16.70 13.46
N ASN A 387 -24.19 17.29 14.49
CA ASN A 387 -23.28 16.61 15.41
C ASN A 387 -23.97 15.55 16.31
N GLY A 388 -25.28 15.50 16.35
CA GLY A 388 -26.06 14.49 17.08
C GLY A 388 -25.95 13.08 16.48
N THR A 389 -25.63 12.98 15.20
CA THR A 389 -25.48 11.71 14.48
C THR A 389 -24.03 11.42 14.13
N GLU A 390 -23.67 10.12 14.06
CA GLU A 390 -22.31 9.75 13.62
C GLU A 390 -22.04 10.18 12.16
N ALA A 391 -23.02 10.01 11.29
CA ALA A 391 -22.93 10.46 9.89
C ALA A 391 -22.66 11.97 9.78
N GLY A 392 -23.33 12.78 10.61
CA GLY A 392 -23.10 14.23 10.65
C GLY A 392 -21.74 14.59 11.25
N ARG A 393 -21.34 13.92 12.32
CA ARG A 393 -19.99 14.10 12.88
C ARG A 393 -18.90 13.74 11.86
N ALA A 394 -19.07 12.67 11.09
CA ALA A 394 -18.14 12.30 10.04
C ALA A 394 -18.02 13.39 8.95
N GLN A 395 -19.11 14.07 8.61
CA GLN A 395 -19.07 15.20 7.68
C GLN A 395 -18.38 16.43 8.29
N ASN A 396 -18.51 16.64 9.60
CA ASN A 396 -17.86 17.75 10.30
C ASN A 396 -16.33 17.53 10.43
N ARG A 397 -15.86 16.29 10.55
CA ARG A 397 -14.43 15.94 10.49
C ARG A 397 -13.92 16.06 9.07
N ARG A 398 -13.54 17.27 8.66
CA ARG A 398 -13.14 17.59 7.28
C ARG A 398 -11.95 18.53 7.21
N VAL A 399 -11.38 18.64 6.03
CA VAL A 399 -10.38 19.65 5.66
C VAL A 399 -10.92 20.48 4.49
N GLU A 400 -10.76 21.80 4.59
CA GLU A 400 -11.09 22.73 3.51
C GLU A 400 -9.80 23.42 3.03
N PHE A 401 -9.57 23.40 1.73
CA PHE A 401 -8.52 24.18 1.06
C PHE A 401 -9.19 25.41 0.43
N VAL A 402 -9.12 26.54 1.09
CA VAL A 402 -9.76 27.78 0.66
C VAL A 402 -8.77 28.62 -0.12
N LYS A 403 -9.04 28.88 -1.40
CA LYS A 403 -8.22 29.74 -2.26
C LYS A 403 -8.36 31.19 -1.84
N LYS A 404 -7.24 31.90 -1.77
CA LYS A 404 -7.14 33.31 -1.37
C LYS A 404 -6.70 34.20 -2.54
#